data_2139796b772de189c0c973d455eb2013
#
_entry.id   2139796b772de189c0c973d455eb2013
#
_cell.length_a   1.000
_cell.length_b   1.000
_cell.length_c   1.000
_cell.angle_alpha   90.00
_cell.angle_beta   90.00
_cell.angle_gamma   90.00
#
_symmetry.space_group_name_H-M   'P 1'
#
loop_
_entity.id
_entity.type
_entity.pdbx_description
1 polymer ?
#
loop_
_entity_poly.entity_id
_entity_poly.type
_entity_poly.pdbx_seq_one_letter_code
_entity_poly.pdbx_strand_id
1 'polypeptide(L)'
;MDKRIEEILIREEVRQSNTIELIASENFASDAVMELAGSVFTNKYAEGYPGKRYYNGCEHMDEIETLAIEELKKLYNCNFANVQPHCGANANTAVFQAFLKPGDTILGMDLASGGHLSHGSKPNISGKVYDAHSYGVDDEGYLNYDDIRTKALEVKPKMLIAGASAYSRIIDWNKFREIADEVGAILLVDMAHYSGLIAGGVYPNPIEFADVVTSTTHKTLRGPRGGIIIWNNSNFTKRINGAIFPGTQGGPLMHIIAAKAQCFIEANTD
;
A
#
# COMPACT_ATOMS: atom_id res chain seq x y z
N MET A 1 29.49 5.80 15.13
CA MET A 1 28.28 5.15 15.73
C MET A 1 28.58 4.81 17.18
N ASP A 2 27.59 4.82 18.08
CA ASP A 2 27.76 4.31 19.44
C ASP A 2 28.03 2.80 19.40
N LYS A 3 29.03 2.33 20.17
CA LYS A 3 29.44 0.91 20.16
C LYS A 3 28.28 -0.07 20.46
N ARG A 4 27.36 0.31 21.33
CA ARG A 4 26.20 -0.52 21.68
C ARG A 4 25.28 -0.73 20.48
N ILE A 5 25.11 0.31 19.66
CA ILE A 5 24.30 0.24 18.42
C ILE A 5 25.03 -0.61 17.39
N GLU A 6 26.33 -0.41 17.22
CA GLU A 6 27.17 -1.19 16.29
C GLU A 6 27.13 -2.69 16.61
N GLU A 7 27.26 -3.06 17.90
CA GLU A 7 27.17 -4.45 18.35
C GLU A 7 25.80 -5.08 18.11
N ILE A 8 24.70 -4.30 18.23
CA ILE A 8 23.35 -4.77 17.94
C ILE A 8 23.19 -4.98 16.43
N LEU A 9 23.67 -4.04 15.61
CA LEU A 9 23.62 -4.15 14.15
C LEU A 9 24.36 -5.39 13.65
N ILE A 10 25.60 -5.61 14.12
CA ILE A 10 26.39 -6.80 13.76
C ILE A 10 25.64 -8.10 14.12
N ARG A 11 25.01 -8.16 15.30
CA ARG A 11 24.23 -9.35 15.69
C ARG A 11 23.02 -9.58 14.79
N GLU A 12 22.35 -8.51 14.34
CA GLU A 12 21.22 -8.64 13.42
C GLU A 12 21.69 -9.06 12.03
N GLU A 13 22.80 -8.54 11.51
CA GLU A 13 23.41 -8.99 10.26
C GLU A 13 23.77 -10.48 10.30
N VAL A 14 24.37 -10.94 11.43
CA VAL A 14 24.68 -12.35 11.66
C VAL A 14 23.40 -13.19 11.71
N ARG A 15 22.35 -12.71 12.38
CA ARG A 15 21.05 -13.41 12.43
C ARG A 15 20.47 -13.58 11.03
N GLN A 16 20.37 -12.50 10.25
CA GLN A 16 19.82 -12.55 8.90
C GLN A 16 20.62 -13.47 7.98
N SER A 17 21.96 -13.47 8.10
CA SER A 17 22.83 -14.32 7.29
C SER A 17 22.74 -15.82 7.64
N ASN A 18 22.34 -16.16 8.85
CA ASN A 18 22.33 -17.54 9.35
C ASN A 18 20.92 -18.14 9.52
N THR A 19 19.86 -17.41 9.14
CA THR A 19 18.48 -17.88 9.26
C THR A 19 17.77 -17.85 7.90
N ILE A 20 16.85 -18.79 7.72
CA ILE A 20 15.92 -18.79 6.57
C ILE A 20 14.67 -18.03 6.99
N GLU A 21 14.38 -16.95 6.30
CA GLU A 21 13.17 -16.16 6.57
C GLU A 21 11.94 -16.79 5.91
N LEU A 22 10.94 -17.15 6.72
CA LEU A 22 9.69 -17.75 6.27
C LEU A 22 8.47 -16.85 6.51
N ILE A 23 8.66 -15.62 6.98
CA ILE A 23 7.60 -14.65 7.15
C ILE A 23 7.28 -14.01 5.80
N ALA A 24 6.10 -14.28 5.26
CA ALA A 24 5.69 -13.85 3.91
C ALA A 24 5.74 -12.32 3.67
N SER A 25 5.74 -11.51 4.73
CA SER A 25 5.83 -10.06 4.67
C SER A 25 7.27 -9.51 4.80
N GLU A 26 8.27 -10.38 4.87
CA GLU A 26 9.68 -10.00 4.94
C GLU A 26 10.41 -10.26 3.62
N ASN A 27 11.42 -9.43 3.35
CA ASN A 27 12.30 -9.54 2.19
C ASN A 27 13.60 -8.77 2.46
N PHE A 28 14.58 -8.92 1.59
CA PHE A 28 15.88 -8.26 1.67
C PHE A 28 15.95 -7.14 0.62
N ALA A 29 15.99 -5.89 1.08
CA ALA A 29 16.24 -4.74 0.21
C ALA A 29 17.67 -4.78 -0.35
N SER A 30 17.90 -4.17 -1.52
CA SER A 30 19.24 -4.03 -2.08
C SER A 30 20.06 -3.03 -1.26
N ASP A 31 21.41 -3.12 -1.39
CA ASP A 31 22.31 -2.17 -0.76
C ASP A 31 22.02 -0.73 -1.19
N ALA A 32 21.70 -0.50 -2.46
CA ALA A 32 21.34 0.82 -2.98
C ALA A 32 20.06 1.39 -2.34
N VAL A 33 19.05 0.55 -2.11
CA VAL A 33 17.82 0.95 -1.40
C VAL A 33 18.14 1.31 0.05
N MET A 34 18.98 0.54 0.73
CA MET A 34 19.38 0.79 2.13
C MET A 34 20.24 2.06 2.25
N GLU A 35 21.18 2.29 1.32
CA GLU A 35 22.01 3.49 1.27
C GLU A 35 21.15 4.76 1.11
N LEU A 36 20.18 4.75 0.20
CA LEU A 36 19.27 5.87 0.01
C LEU A 36 18.37 6.12 1.22
N ALA A 37 17.92 5.08 1.90
CA ALA A 37 17.14 5.19 3.14
C ALA A 37 17.93 5.83 4.29
N GLY A 38 19.27 5.77 4.26
CA GLY A 38 20.20 6.44 5.20
C GLY A 38 20.82 7.73 4.68
N SER A 39 20.35 8.26 3.54
CA SER A 39 20.99 9.38 2.85
C SER A 39 20.65 10.76 3.42
N VAL A 40 21.33 11.80 2.89
CA VAL A 40 21.11 13.20 3.26
C VAL A 40 19.70 13.73 2.98
N PHE A 41 18.90 13.03 2.17
CA PHE A 41 17.49 13.35 1.98
C PHE A 41 16.70 13.37 3.28
N THR A 42 17.17 12.68 4.34
CA THR A 42 16.58 12.69 5.68
C THR A 42 16.56 14.08 6.33
N ASN A 43 17.46 14.99 5.91
CA ASN A 43 17.60 16.31 6.52
C ASN A 43 16.55 17.32 6.02
N LYS A 44 15.85 17.03 4.90
CA LYS A 44 15.00 18.03 4.24
C LYS A 44 13.54 17.85 4.58
N TYR A 45 12.91 18.94 5.04
CA TYR A 45 11.47 19.05 5.21
C TYR A 45 10.80 19.49 3.90
N ALA A 46 9.87 18.68 3.38
CA ALA A 46 9.29 18.89 2.03
C ALA A 46 7.76 18.74 2.02
N GLU A 47 7.06 19.37 2.97
CA GLU A 47 5.60 19.39 2.99
C GLU A 47 5.02 19.92 1.68
N GLY A 48 3.92 19.33 1.24
CA GLY A 48 3.29 19.58 -0.05
C GLY A 48 3.65 18.52 -1.09
N TYR A 49 3.65 18.92 -2.36
CA TYR A 49 3.88 18.05 -3.52
C TYR A 49 4.86 18.70 -4.49
N PRO A 50 5.47 17.98 -5.45
CA PRO A 50 6.35 18.56 -6.45
C PRO A 50 5.77 19.82 -7.11
N GLY A 51 6.54 20.90 -7.14
CA GLY A 51 6.15 22.22 -7.64
C GLY A 51 5.18 23.01 -6.74
N LYS A 52 4.77 22.45 -5.60
CA LYS A 52 3.83 23.06 -4.63
C LYS A 52 4.25 22.77 -3.19
N ARG A 53 5.51 23.08 -2.85
CA ARG A 53 6.04 22.90 -1.50
C ARG A 53 5.77 24.12 -0.62
N TYR A 54 5.73 23.88 0.66
CA TYR A 54 5.57 24.94 1.66
C TYR A 54 6.91 25.58 2.08
N TYR A 55 8.04 24.94 1.72
CA TYR A 55 9.40 25.37 2.07
C TYR A 55 10.28 25.50 0.83
N ASN A 56 11.27 26.40 0.91
CA ASN A 56 12.29 26.58 -0.12
C ASN A 56 13.34 25.46 -0.07
N GLY A 57 14.15 25.33 -1.12
CA GLY A 57 15.24 24.36 -1.23
C GLY A 57 14.72 22.93 -1.44
N CYS A 58 13.58 22.78 -2.12
CA CYS A 58 12.96 21.50 -2.41
C CYS A 58 13.19 21.02 -3.87
N GLU A 59 14.04 21.68 -4.62
CA GLU A 59 14.27 21.40 -6.05
C GLU A 59 14.61 19.92 -6.28
N HIS A 60 15.57 19.40 -5.53
CA HIS A 60 15.95 17.98 -5.61
C HIS A 60 14.96 17.03 -4.96
N MET A 61 14.12 17.54 -4.03
CA MET A 61 13.01 16.78 -3.48
C MET A 61 11.90 16.60 -4.52
N ASP A 62 11.66 17.62 -5.34
CA ASP A 62 10.71 17.54 -6.44
C ASP A 62 11.18 16.57 -7.53
N GLU A 63 12.47 16.61 -7.87
CA GLU A 63 13.07 15.68 -8.82
C GLU A 63 12.93 14.23 -8.38
N ILE A 64 13.33 13.91 -7.15
CA ILE A 64 13.32 12.51 -6.66
C ILE A 64 11.89 11.99 -6.44
N GLU A 65 10.95 12.80 -5.95
CA GLU A 65 9.56 12.39 -5.80
C GLU A 65 8.88 12.19 -7.15
N THR A 66 9.16 13.08 -8.12
CA THR A 66 8.66 12.93 -9.49
C THR A 66 9.19 11.64 -10.13
N LEU A 67 10.49 11.36 -9.99
CA LEU A 67 11.10 10.12 -10.48
C LEU A 67 10.40 8.89 -9.85
N ALA A 68 10.20 8.88 -8.55
CA ALA A 68 9.51 7.79 -7.86
C ALA A 68 8.07 7.59 -8.39
N ILE A 69 7.34 8.67 -8.62
CA ILE A 69 5.98 8.62 -9.17
C ILE A 69 5.99 8.04 -10.59
N GLU A 70 6.87 8.52 -11.48
CA GLU A 70 6.91 8.07 -12.87
C GLU A 70 7.35 6.60 -12.98
N GLU A 71 8.33 6.15 -12.20
CA GLU A 71 8.75 4.74 -12.20
C GLU A 71 7.65 3.83 -11.62
N LEU A 72 6.92 4.28 -10.59
CA LEU A 72 5.79 3.54 -10.05
C LEU A 72 4.64 3.42 -11.06
N LYS A 73 4.37 4.49 -11.82
CA LYS A 73 3.36 4.48 -12.89
C LYS A 73 3.70 3.49 -14.00
N LYS A 74 4.95 3.43 -14.40
CA LYS A 74 5.43 2.42 -15.38
C LYS A 74 5.24 1.01 -14.83
N LEU A 75 5.68 0.77 -13.59
CA LEU A 75 5.70 -0.55 -12.97
C LEU A 75 4.32 -1.22 -12.94
N TYR A 76 3.27 -0.46 -12.67
CA TYR A 76 1.90 -0.97 -12.56
C TYR A 76 0.97 -0.53 -13.68
N ASN A 77 1.48 0.20 -14.69
CA ASN A 77 0.69 0.74 -15.80
C ASN A 77 -0.52 1.56 -15.32
N CYS A 78 -0.28 2.50 -14.41
CA CYS A 78 -1.32 3.37 -13.84
C CYS A 78 -1.14 4.83 -14.25
N ASN A 79 -2.24 5.61 -14.20
CA ASN A 79 -2.22 7.02 -14.60
C ASN A 79 -1.72 7.94 -13.49
N PHE A 80 -2.00 7.62 -12.22
CA PHE A 80 -1.71 8.46 -11.07
C PHE A 80 -1.13 7.63 -9.92
N ALA A 81 -0.22 8.23 -9.18
CA ALA A 81 0.43 7.62 -8.05
C ALA A 81 0.74 8.64 -6.94
N ASN A 82 0.73 8.17 -5.69
CA ASN A 82 1.22 8.89 -4.51
C ASN A 82 2.20 8.00 -3.76
N VAL A 83 3.43 8.48 -3.59
CA VAL A 83 4.55 7.75 -2.96
C VAL A 83 4.83 8.21 -1.53
N GLN A 84 4.05 9.15 -1.01
CA GLN A 84 4.26 9.73 0.32
C GLN A 84 3.78 8.87 1.51
N PRO A 85 2.86 7.88 1.40
CA PRO A 85 2.44 7.11 2.58
C PRO A 85 3.63 6.49 3.31
N HIS A 86 3.67 6.67 4.65
CA HIS A 86 4.75 6.17 5.50
C HIS A 86 4.72 4.65 5.62
N CYS A 87 3.55 4.03 5.50
CA CYS A 87 3.38 2.57 5.46
C CYS A 87 2.04 2.20 4.80
N GLY A 88 1.79 0.90 4.60
CA GLY A 88 0.53 0.42 4.02
C GLY A 88 -0.71 0.80 4.84
N ALA A 89 -0.64 0.76 6.17
CA ALA A 89 -1.74 1.18 7.03
C ALA A 89 -2.08 2.67 6.86
N ASN A 90 -1.08 3.55 6.68
CA ASN A 90 -1.30 4.96 6.36
C ASN A 90 -1.93 5.13 4.98
N ALA A 91 -1.50 4.36 3.98
CA ALA A 91 -2.10 4.37 2.65
C ALA A 91 -3.59 4.01 2.72
N ASN A 92 -3.95 2.91 3.40
CA ASN A 92 -5.35 2.50 3.59
C ASN A 92 -6.16 3.55 4.35
N THR A 93 -5.62 4.09 5.46
CA THR A 93 -6.29 5.14 6.25
C THR A 93 -6.55 6.40 5.42
N ALA A 94 -5.61 6.81 4.59
CA ALA A 94 -5.78 7.96 3.71
C ALA A 94 -6.86 7.71 2.65
N VAL A 95 -6.93 6.50 2.07
CA VAL A 95 -7.99 6.13 1.12
C VAL A 95 -9.36 6.13 1.84
N PHE A 96 -9.45 5.60 3.04
CA PHE A 96 -10.69 5.68 3.82
C PHE A 96 -11.10 7.14 4.05
N GLN A 97 -10.19 8.00 4.51
CA GLN A 97 -10.49 9.42 4.72
C GLN A 97 -10.86 10.15 3.41
N ALA A 98 -10.29 9.75 2.27
CA ALA A 98 -10.63 10.32 0.98
C ALA A 98 -12.06 10.01 0.55
N PHE A 99 -12.60 8.83 0.87
CA PHE A 99 -13.86 8.35 0.30
C PHE A 99 -14.98 8.12 1.31
N LEU A 100 -14.68 8.01 2.59
CA LEU A 100 -15.62 7.65 3.65
C LEU A 100 -15.78 8.75 4.70
N LYS A 101 -16.87 8.66 5.44
CA LYS A 101 -17.11 9.40 6.68
C LYS A 101 -17.13 8.42 7.86
N PRO A 102 -16.83 8.87 9.09
CA PRO A 102 -17.02 8.04 10.26
C PRO A 102 -18.41 7.41 10.29
N GLY A 103 -18.47 6.10 10.58
CA GLY A 103 -19.70 5.32 10.59
C GLY A 103 -20.13 4.76 9.22
N ASP A 104 -19.48 5.11 8.13
CA ASP A 104 -19.76 4.48 6.83
C ASP A 104 -19.39 2.99 6.87
N THR A 105 -20.19 2.17 6.19
CA THR A 105 -20.00 0.72 6.13
C THR A 105 -18.86 0.34 5.20
N ILE A 106 -17.98 -0.53 5.66
CA ILE A 106 -16.91 -1.15 4.88
C ILE A 106 -17.03 -2.68 4.94
N LEU A 107 -16.63 -3.36 3.88
CA LEU A 107 -16.60 -4.82 3.81
C LEU A 107 -15.21 -5.26 3.35
N GLY A 108 -14.50 -6.04 4.18
CA GLY A 108 -13.15 -6.55 3.91
C GLY A 108 -12.98 -8.00 4.32
N MET A 109 -11.85 -8.63 3.97
CA MET A 109 -11.56 -9.99 4.41
C MET A 109 -11.28 -10.01 5.91
N ASP A 110 -11.86 -10.97 6.63
CA ASP A 110 -11.59 -11.14 8.05
C ASP A 110 -10.15 -11.60 8.31
N LEU A 111 -9.66 -11.31 9.52
CA LEU A 111 -8.29 -11.63 9.91
C LEU A 111 -8.02 -13.13 9.97
N ALA A 112 -9.03 -13.95 10.38
CA ALA A 112 -8.89 -15.40 10.49
C ALA A 112 -8.79 -16.05 9.11
N SER A 113 -9.41 -15.46 8.09
CA SER A 113 -9.34 -15.93 6.70
C SER A 113 -8.12 -15.39 5.93
N GLY A 114 -7.27 -14.60 6.58
CA GLY A 114 -6.06 -14.05 5.97
C GLY A 114 -6.11 -12.57 5.61
N GLY A 115 -7.12 -11.82 6.07
CA GLY A 115 -7.20 -10.37 5.88
C GLY A 115 -6.11 -9.61 6.64
N HIS A 116 -6.05 -8.29 6.42
CA HIS A 116 -5.14 -7.41 7.13
C HIS A 116 -5.86 -6.65 8.26
N LEU A 117 -5.13 -6.27 9.32
CA LEU A 117 -5.68 -5.48 10.42
C LEU A 117 -6.42 -4.22 9.95
N SER A 118 -5.89 -3.53 8.93
CA SER A 118 -6.50 -2.31 8.39
C SER A 118 -7.71 -2.56 7.46
N HIS A 119 -8.19 -3.80 7.33
CA HIS A 119 -9.39 -4.13 6.55
C HIS A 119 -10.66 -4.24 7.42
N GLY A 120 -10.71 -3.57 8.56
CA GLY A 120 -11.88 -3.53 9.44
C GLY A 120 -11.72 -4.27 10.77
N SER A 121 -10.52 -4.72 11.14
CA SER A 121 -10.28 -5.37 12.43
C SER A 121 -10.60 -4.46 13.60
N LYS A 122 -11.34 -4.94 14.60
CA LYS A 122 -11.84 -4.17 15.76
C LYS A 122 -10.78 -3.33 16.50
N PRO A 123 -9.54 -3.79 16.74
CA PRO A 123 -8.53 -2.97 17.42
C PRO A 123 -7.92 -1.89 16.51
N ASN A 124 -8.07 -2.01 15.19
CA ASN A 124 -7.54 -1.07 14.21
C ASN A 124 -8.47 0.16 14.05
N ILE A 125 -7.92 1.27 13.57
CA ILE A 125 -8.70 2.48 13.28
C ILE A 125 -9.85 2.19 12.30
N SER A 126 -9.65 1.28 11.34
CA SER A 126 -10.68 0.88 10.38
C SER A 126 -11.90 0.24 11.04
N GLY A 127 -11.69 -0.58 12.07
CA GLY A 127 -12.79 -1.19 12.84
C GLY A 127 -13.34 -0.31 13.97
N LYS A 128 -12.65 0.80 14.32
CA LYS A 128 -13.10 1.73 15.36
C LYS A 128 -13.90 2.91 14.81
N VAL A 129 -13.60 3.32 13.59
CA VAL A 129 -14.17 4.54 12.97
C VAL A 129 -15.30 4.20 12.01
N TYR A 130 -15.25 3.04 11.37
CA TYR A 130 -16.20 2.61 10.37
C TYR A 130 -17.06 1.44 10.86
N ASP A 131 -18.25 1.29 10.28
CA ASP A 131 -19.09 0.11 10.45
C ASP A 131 -18.50 -1.04 9.63
N ALA A 132 -17.62 -1.81 10.26
CA ALA A 132 -16.80 -2.80 9.58
C ALA A 132 -17.44 -4.18 9.61
N HIS A 133 -17.69 -4.72 8.42
CA HIS A 133 -18.14 -6.07 8.16
C HIS A 133 -17.04 -6.87 7.45
N SER A 134 -17.14 -8.21 7.52
CA SER A 134 -16.14 -9.07 6.92
C SER A 134 -16.75 -10.19 6.09
N TYR A 135 -15.97 -10.64 5.11
CA TYR A 135 -16.13 -11.89 4.39
C TYR A 135 -14.95 -12.83 4.68
N GLY A 136 -15.14 -14.12 4.47
CA GLY A 136 -14.13 -15.13 4.71
C GLY A 136 -13.81 -15.97 3.48
N VAL A 137 -13.26 -17.15 3.75
CA VAL A 137 -13.07 -18.23 2.79
C VAL A 137 -14.02 -19.39 3.16
N ASP A 138 -14.29 -20.26 2.20
CA ASP A 138 -15.05 -21.49 2.42
C ASP A 138 -14.23 -22.55 3.20
N ASP A 139 -14.85 -23.70 3.45
CA ASP A 139 -14.22 -24.81 4.20
C ASP A 139 -12.98 -25.40 3.48
N GLU A 140 -12.84 -25.18 2.18
CA GLU A 140 -11.69 -25.59 1.35
C GLU A 140 -10.62 -24.51 1.25
N GLY A 141 -10.84 -23.33 1.86
CA GLY A 141 -9.92 -22.20 1.88
C GLY A 141 -9.96 -21.36 0.60
N TYR A 142 -11.06 -21.36 -0.16
CA TYR A 142 -11.25 -20.51 -1.34
C TYR A 142 -12.14 -19.31 -1.03
N LEU A 143 -11.92 -18.21 -1.75
CA LEU A 143 -12.88 -17.11 -1.80
C LEU A 143 -14.14 -17.57 -2.52
N ASN A 144 -15.28 -17.56 -1.81
CA ASN A 144 -16.59 -17.77 -2.41
C ASN A 144 -17.19 -16.41 -2.81
N TYR A 145 -17.14 -16.08 -4.08
CA TYR A 145 -17.62 -14.77 -4.58
C TYR A 145 -19.14 -14.59 -4.46
N ASP A 146 -19.93 -15.67 -4.48
CA ASP A 146 -21.39 -15.60 -4.26
C ASP A 146 -21.70 -15.23 -2.81
N ASP A 147 -20.94 -15.75 -1.84
CA ASP A 147 -21.08 -15.38 -0.44
C ASP A 147 -20.65 -13.94 -0.20
N ILE A 148 -19.53 -13.51 -0.83
CA ILE A 148 -19.08 -12.11 -0.78
C ILE A 148 -20.14 -11.17 -1.34
N ARG A 149 -20.74 -11.53 -2.48
CA ARG A 149 -21.85 -10.79 -3.13
C ARG A 149 -23.07 -10.71 -2.24
N THR A 150 -23.49 -11.85 -1.66
CA THR A 150 -24.62 -11.93 -0.74
C THR A 150 -24.39 -11.00 0.45
N LYS A 151 -23.21 -11.05 1.05
CA LYS A 151 -22.83 -10.17 2.16
C LYS A 151 -22.80 -8.70 1.76
N ALA A 152 -22.27 -8.37 0.59
CA ALA A 152 -22.23 -7.01 0.08
C ALA A 152 -23.66 -6.44 -0.14
N LEU A 153 -24.57 -7.25 -0.67
CA LEU A 153 -25.99 -6.87 -0.86
C LEU A 153 -26.72 -6.65 0.49
N GLU A 154 -26.37 -7.47 1.51
CA GLU A 154 -26.91 -7.33 2.88
C GLU A 154 -26.48 -6.03 3.53
N VAL A 155 -25.15 -5.76 3.57
CA VAL A 155 -24.57 -4.64 4.35
C VAL A 155 -24.42 -3.34 3.56
N LYS A 156 -24.49 -3.40 2.22
CA LYS A 156 -24.38 -2.26 1.29
C LYS A 156 -23.20 -1.35 1.60
N PRO A 157 -21.97 -1.88 1.55
CA PRO A 157 -20.80 -1.12 1.94
C PRO A 157 -20.59 0.06 0.99
N LYS A 158 -20.06 1.17 1.50
CA LYS A 158 -19.53 2.25 0.67
C LYS A 158 -18.16 1.95 0.11
N MET A 159 -17.43 1.03 0.75
CA MET A 159 -16.16 0.53 0.25
C MET A 159 -16.07 -0.97 0.43
N LEU A 160 -15.76 -1.66 -0.67
CA LEU A 160 -15.38 -3.07 -0.71
C LEU A 160 -13.86 -3.15 -0.77
N ILE A 161 -13.26 -3.88 0.17
CA ILE A 161 -11.79 -4.01 0.28
C ILE A 161 -11.42 -5.42 -0.15
N ALA A 162 -10.66 -5.55 -1.22
CA ALA A 162 -10.10 -6.80 -1.70
C ALA A 162 -8.58 -6.85 -1.43
N GLY A 163 -8.04 -8.06 -1.34
CA GLY A 163 -6.65 -8.30 -1.00
C GLY A 163 -6.50 -8.97 0.37
N ALA A 164 -5.37 -9.60 0.58
CA ALA A 164 -5.13 -10.41 1.78
C ALA A 164 -3.64 -10.43 2.17
N SER A 165 -3.38 -10.73 3.44
CA SER A 165 -2.03 -10.94 3.97
C SER A 165 -1.59 -12.41 3.91
N ALA A 166 -2.54 -13.35 3.95
CA ALA A 166 -2.26 -14.78 4.07
C ALA A 166 -3.18 -15.65 3.17
N TYR A 167 -3.46 -15.18 1.97
CA TYR A 167 -4.22 -15.93 0.96
C TYR A 167 -3.31 -16.21 -0.24
N SER A 168 -2.97 -17.47 -0.48
CA SER A 168 -1.94 -17.87 -1.45
C SER A 168 -2.47 -18.13 -2.87
N ARG A 169 -3.77 -18.04 -3.09
CA ARG A 169 -4.40 -18.31 -4.38
C ARG A 169 -4.60 -17.02 -5.18
N ILE A 170 -4.82 -17.15 -6.47
CA ILE A 170 -5.16 -16.00 -7.33
C ILE A 170 -6.52 -15.43 -6.94
N ILE A 171 -6.59 -14.11 -6.76
CA ILE A 171 -7.82 -13.37 -6.53
C ILE A 171 -8.34 -12.89 -7.89
N ASP A 172 -9.62 -13.13 -8.15
CA ASP A 172 -10.31 -12.63 -9.33
C ASP A 172 -10.80 -11.19 -9.07
N TRP A 173 -10.02 -10.22 -9.55
CA TRP A 173 -10.35 -8.79 -9.38
C TRP A 173 -11.62 -8.37 -10.10
N ASN A 174 -11.94 -9.04 -11.25
CA ASN A 174 -13.17 -8.75 -11.99
C ASN A 174 -14.40 -9.09 -11.17
N LYS A 175 -14.39 -10.22 -10.46
CA LYS A 175 -15.50 -10.59 -9.56
C LYS A 175 -15.72 -9.56 -8.46
N PHE A 176 -14.66 -9.04 -7.86
CA PHE A 176 -14.76 -7.94 -6.90
C PHE A 176 -15.32 -6.67 -7.53
N ARG A 177 -14.92 -6.34 -8.78
CA ARG A 177 -15.46 -5.18 -9.51
C ARG A 177 -16.96 -5.34 -9.76
N GLU A 178 -17.40 -6.48 -10.25
CA GLU A 178 -18.83 -6.79 -10.48
C GLU A 178 -19.64 -6.60 -9.19
N ILE A 179 -19.17 -7.12 -8.06
CA ILE A 179 -19.83 -6.98 -6.76
C ILE A 179 -19.86 -5.52 -6.30
N ALA A 180 -18.75 -4.79 -6.43
CA ALA A 180 -18.68 -3.38 -6.02
C ALA A 180 -19.61 -2.50 -6.86
N ASP A 181 -19.71 -2.75 -8.18
CA ASP A 181 -20.62 -2.03 -9.07
C ASP A 181 -22.09 -2.29 -8.70
N GLU A 182 -22.44 -3.54 -8.39
CA GLU A 182 -23.80 -3.92 -8.03
C GLU A 182 -24.30 -3.19 -6.77
N VAL A 183 -23.42 -2.96 -5.79
CA VAL A 183 -23.79 -2.26 -4.54
C VAL A 183 -23.42 -0.77 -4.55
N GLY A 184 -22.76 -0.28 -5.61
CA GLY A 184 -22.32 1.11 -5.74
C GLY A 184 -21.16 1.46 -4.79
N ALA A 185 -20.31 0.50 -4.46
CA ALA A 185 -19.17 0.67 -3.56
C ALA A 185 -17.90 1.11 -4.31
N ILE A 186 -17.04 1.86 -3.65
CA ILE A 186 -15.64 2.03 -4.06
C ILE A 186 -14.91 0.69 -3.87
N LEU A 187 -14.24 0.21 -4.91
CA LEU A 187 -13.36 -0.96 -4.81
C LEU A 187 -11.93 -0.52 -4.47
N LEU A 188 -11.52 -0.78 -3.23
CA LEU A 188 -10.13 -0.66 -2.79
C LEU A 188 -9.45 -2.03 -2.89
N VAL A 189 -8.34 -2.11 -3.61
CA VAL A 189 -7.49 -3.31 -3.59
C VAL A 189 -6.19 -3.03 -2.84
N ASP A 190 -5.96 -3.76 -1.76
CA ASP A 190 -4.68 -3.79 -1.06
C ASP A 190 -3.84 -4.95 -1.63
N MET A 191 -2.90 -4.62 -2.52
CA MET A 191 -2.05 -5.59 -3.20
C MET A 191 -0.71 -5.83 -2.48
N ALA A 192 -0.55 -5.39 -1.22
CA ALA A 192 0.74 -5.34 -0.54
C ALA A 192 1.52 -6.66 -0.57
N HIS A 193 0.85 -7.81 -0.39
CA HIS A 193 1.50 -9.12 -0.44
C HIS A 193 1.79 -9.62 -1.86
N TYR A 194 1.10 -9.09 -2.86
CA TYR A 194 1.20 -9.52 -4.26
C TYR A 194 2.00 -8.56 -5.13
N SER A 195 2.37 -7.38 -4.62
CA SER A 195 2.91 -6.27 -5.40
C SER A 195 4.15 -6.63 -6.21
N GLY A 196 5.10 -7.37 -5.64
CA GLY A 196 6.28 -7.85 -6.37
C GLY A 196 5.94 -8.90 -7.43
N LEU A 197 4.96 -9.78 -7.16
CA LEU A 197 4.48 -10.78 -8.13
C LEU A 197 3.74 -10.14 -9.29
N ILE A 198 2.98 -9.06 -9.03
CA ILE A 198 2.31 -8.26 -10.04
C ILE A 198 3.34 -7.53 -10.90
N ALA A 199 4.35 -6.89 -10.27
CA ALA A 199 5.45 -6.25 -10.97
C ALA A 199 6.22 -7.23 -11.87
N GLY A 200 6.43 -8.46 -11.42
CA GLY A 200 7.05 -9.54 -12.18
C GLY A 200 6.12 -10.24 -13.20
N GLY A 201 4.88 -9.77 -13.37
CA GLY A 201 3.94 -10.30 -14.38
C GLY A 201 3.38 -11.70 -14.08
N VAL A 202 3.59 -12.23 -12.86
CA VAL A 202 3.15 -13.60 -12.47
C VAL A 202 1.89 -13.63 -11.61
N TYR A 203 1.33 -12.46 -11.34
CA TYR A 203 0.04 -12.30 -10.64
C TYR A 203 -0.78 -11.19 -11.32
N PRO A 204 -2.12 -11.32 -11.43
CA PRO A 204 -2.95 -10.36 -12.16
C PRO A 204 -2.90 -8.97 -11.52
N ASN A 205 -2.75 -7.94 -12.35
CA ASN A 205 -2.72 -6.54 -11.92
C ASN A 205 -4.16 -6.03 -11.65
N PRO A 206 -4.45 -5.50 -10.44
CA PRO A 206 -5.79 -5.04 -10.11
C PRO A 206 -6.15 -3.66 -10.67
N ILE A 207 -5.22 -2.91 -11.26
CA ILE A 207 -5.37 -1.48 -11.57
C ILE A 207 -6.49 -1.16 -12.57
N GLU A 208 -6.84 -2.11 -13.43
CA GLU A 208 -7.94 -1.94 -14.40
C GLU A 208 -9.32 -2.17 -13.78
N PHE A 209 -9.38 -2.85 -12.65
CA PHE A 209 -10.62 -3.21 -11.96
C PHE A 209 -10.91 -2.32 -10.74
N ALA A 210 -9.87 -1.89 -10.04
CA ALA A 210 -9.98 -1.15 -8.79
C ALA A 210 -10.19 0.35 -9.02
N ASP A 211 -10.97 0.98 -8.14
CA ASP A 211 -11.04 2.44 -8.06
C ASP A 211 -9.73 3.02 -7.51
N VAL A 212 -9.17 2.35 -6.49
CA VAL A 212 -7.91 2.71 -5.84
C VAL A 212 -7.18 1.43 -5.45
N VAL A 213 -5.87 1.44 -5.65
CA VAL A 213 -4.99 0.35 -5.21
C VAL A 213 -3.98 0.89 -4.20
N THR A 214 -3.80 0.17 -3.10
CA THR A 214 -2.76 0.45 -2.10
C THR A 214 -1.75 -0.67 -2.05
N SER A 215 -0.55 -0.36 -1.61
CA SER A 215 0.48 -1.35 -1.32
C SER A 215 1.49 -0.88 -0.29
N THR A 216 2.28 -1.82 0.19
CA THR A 216 3.58 -1.55 0.82
C THR A 216 4.69 -1.69 -0.21
N THR A 217 5.87 -1.12 0.09
CA THR A 217 7.06 -1.25 -0.76
C THR A 217 8.05 -2.31 -0.27
N HIS A 218 7.90 -2.81 0.96
CA HIS A 218 8.90 -3.62 1.67
C HIS A 218 8.59 -5.12 1.78
N LYS A 219 7.58 -5.62 1.07
CA LYS A 219 7.22 -7.05 1.06
C LYS A 219 7.78 -7.72 -0.20
N THR A 220 6.97 -8.36 -1.00
CA THR A 220 7.43 -9.00 -2.26
C THR A 220 8.08 -8.02 -3.22
N LEU A 221 7.78 -6.72 -3.14
CA LEU A 221 8.41 -5.68 -3.95
C LEU A 221 9.87 -5.37 -3.54
N ARG A 222 10.31 -5.79 -2.34
CA ARG A 222 11.71 -5.73 -1.91
C ARG A 222 12.30 -4.32 -1.77
N GLY A 223 11.46 -3.32 -1.51
CA GLY A 223 11.88 -1.92 -1.31
C GLY A 223 12.03 -1.51 0.16
N PRO A 224 12.14 -0.20 0.43
CA PRO A 224 12.19 0.33 1.78
C PRO A 224 10.83 0.18 2.46
N ARG A 225 10.80 0.23 3.79
CA ARG A 225 9.53 0.26 4.54
C ARG A 225 8.77 1.54 4.22
N GLY A 226 7.61 1.37 3.57
CA GLY A 226 6.78 2.48 3.11
C GLY A 226 5.47 1.98 2.52
N GLY A 227 4.63 2.91 2.08
CA GLY A 227 3.37 2.64 1.38
C GLY A 227 3.25 3.44 0.09
N ILE A 228 2.33 3.03 -0.76
CA ILE A 228 1.97 3.68 -2.02
C ILE A 228 0.46 3.63 -2.24
N ILE A 229 -0.05 4.58 -3.04
CA ILE A 229 -1.42 4.57 -3.55
C ILE A 229 -1.35 4.83 -5.05
N ILE A 230 -2.05 4.03 -5.86
CA ILE A 230 -2.16 4.20 -7.31
C ILE A 230 -3.62 4.17 -7.76
N TRP A 231 -3.95 4.86 -8.84
CA TRP A 231 -5.31 4.95 -9.37
C TRP A 231 -5.31 5.42 -10.83
N ASN A 232 -6.46 5.27 -11.52
CA ASN A 232 -6.62 5.71 -12.93
C ASN A 232 -7.57 6.90 -13.11
N ASN A 233 -8.51 7.13 -12.17
CA ASN A 233 -9.50 8.19 -12.29
C ASN A 233 -8.96 9.54 -11.80
N SER A 234 -8.76 10.50 -12.70
CA SER A 234 -8.24 11.84 -12.39
C SER A 234 -9.05 12.61 -11.34
N ASN A 235 -10.37 12.35 -11.23
CA ASN A 235 -11.25 12.99 -10.24
C ASN A 235 -10.90 12.63 -8.80
N PHE A 236 -10.16 11.55 -8.58
CA PHE A 236 -9.75 11.10 -7.24
C PHE A 236 -8.46 11.78 -6.75
N THR A 237 -7.67 12.35 -7.67
CA THR A 237 -6.34 12.90 -7.38
C THR A 237 -6.35 13.92 -6.25
N LYS A 238 -7.24 14.92 -6.29
CA LYS A 238 -7.32 15.94 -5.25
C LYS A 238 -7.71 15.36 -3.89
N ARG A 239 -8.61 14.37 -3.87
CA ARG A 239 -9.11 13.74 -2.64
C ARG A 239 -8.02 12.87 -2.01
N ILE A 240 -7.37 12.01 -2.79
CA ILE A 240 -6.31 11.12 -2.32
C ILE A 240 -5.10 11.93 -1.82
N ASN A 241 -4.61 12.87 -2.63
CA ASN A 241 -3.47 13.69 -2.23
C ASN A 241 -3.79 14.53 -0.99
N GLY A 242 -4.99 15.13 -0.90
CA GLY A 242 -5.42 15.89 0.27
C GLY A 242 -5.57 15.03 1.52
N ALA A 243 -5.95 13.77 1.38
CA ALA A 243 -6.06 12.83 2.50
C ALA A 243 -4.68 12.38 3.01
N ILE A 244 -3.66 12.32 2.15
CA ILE A 244 -2.28 12.09 2.59
C ILE A 244 -1.75 13.36 3.25
N PHE A 245 -1.64 14.45 2.51
CA PHE A 245 -1.16 15.72 3.05
C PHE A 245 -2.16 16.84 2.73
N PRO A 246 -2.65 17.57 3.72
CA PRO A 246 -2.32 17.48 5.16
C PRO A 246 -3.21 16.53 5.99
N GLY A 247 -3.98 15.64 5.36
CA GLY A 247 -5.06 14.88 6.01
C GLY A 247 -4.58 13.91 7.10
N THR A 248 -3.63 13.03 6.78
CA THR A 248 -3.14 11.98 7.69
C THR A 248 -1.65 12.08 7.99
N GLN A 249 -0.89 12.86 7.23
CA GLN A 249 0.55 13.03 7.37
C GLN A 249 0.94 14.50 7.28
N GLY A 250 2.12 14.85 7.84
CA GLY A 250 2.86 16.08 7.60
C GLY A 250 3.93 15.89 6.54
N GLY A 251 5.19 16.26 6.83
CA GLY A 251 6.32 16.14 5.90
C GLY A 251 6.56 14.71 5.44
N PRO A 252 6.74 14.49 4.13
CA PRO A 252 7.10 13.18 3.60
C PRO A 252 8.52 12.79 4.00
N LEU A 253 8.79 11.49 4.06
CA LEU A 253 10.11 10.94 4.34
C LEU A 253 10.91 10.86 3.03
N MET A 254 11.64 11.95 2.69
CA MET A 254 12.28 12.08 1.39
C MET A 254 13.37 11.03 1.12
N HIS A 255 14.11 10.60 2.15
CA HIS A 255 15.06 9.48 2.08
C HIS A 255 14.36 8.15 1.74
N ILE A 256 13.16 7.93 2.25
CA ILE A 256 12.35 6.74 1.92
C ILE A 256 11.77 6.85 0.50
N ILE A 257 11.37 8.06 0.06
CA ILE A 257 10.92 8.28 -1.32
C ILE A 257 12.06 8.03 -2.31
N ALA A 258 13.27 8.47 -2.00
CA ALA A 258 14.46 8.16 -2.80
C ALA A 258 14.72 6.65 -2.90
N ALA A 259 14.64 5.96 -1.78
CA ALA A 259 14.76 4.51 -1.73
C ALA A 259 13.63 3.78 -2.47
N LYS A 260 12.39 4.33 -2.47
CA LYS A 260 11.28 3.83 -3.30
C LYS A 260 11.57 3.99 -4.79
N ALA A 261 12.10 5.15 -5.21
CA ALA A 261 12.48 5.37 -6.61
C ALA A 261 13.48 4.30 -7.09
N GLN A 262 14.52 4.03 -6.31
CA GLN A 262 15.49 2.98 -6.59
C GLN A 262 14.84 1.60 -6.68
N CYS A 263 13.98 1.26 -5.72
CA CYS A 263 13.23 0.00 -5.73
C CYS A 263 12.39 -0.17 -7.00
N PHE A 264 11.69 0.87 -7.44
CA PHE A 264 10.85 0.80 -8.65
C PHE A 264 11.69 0.67 -9.92
N ILE A 265 12.84 1.35 -9.99
CA ILE A 265 13.80 1.20 -11.10
C ILE A 265 14.32 -0.25 -11.14
N GLU A 266 14.72 -0.82 -10.01
CA GLU A 266 15.17 -2.22 -9.95
C GLU A 266 14.06 -3.20 -10.37
N ALA A 267 12.82 -2.94 -9.98
CA ALA A 267 11.67 -3.78 -10.33
C ALA A 267 11.20 -3.62 -11.79
N ASN A 268 11.59 -2.52 -12.48
CA ASN A 268 11.31 -2.28 -13.89
C ASN A 268 12.38 -2.88 -14.84
N THR A 269 13.40 -3.57 -14.32
CA THR A 269 14.41 -4.24 -15.14
C THR A 269 13.91 -5.60 -15.62
N ASP A 270 14.33 -5.99 -16.83
CA ASP A 270 14.07 -7.32 -17.43
C ASP A 270 14.70 -8.48 -16.64
#